data_70f0bf74eecf354abd07924cac8a896b
#
_entry.id   70f0bf74eecf354abd07924cac8a896b
#
_cell.length_a   1.000
_cell.length_b   1.000
_cell.length_c   1.000
_cell.angle_alpha   90.00
_cell.angle_beta   90.00
_cell.angle_gamma   90.00
#
_symmetry.space_group_name_H-M   'P 1'
#
loop_
_entity.id
_entity.type
_entity.pdbx_description
1 polymer ?
#
loop_
_entity_poly.entity_id
_entity_poly.type
_entity_poly.pdbx_seq_one_letter_code
_entity_poly.pdbx_strand_id
1 'polypeptide(L)'
;MKDSTRKLKKLLSQKEIKDRVEAMGKKISVQYSNSNPIFIGVLNGSFIFMADLLRSVTIDCEVDFIKVRSYSGKKSSGTIKLLKDISCDIRGRDVIIVEDIIDTGLSIKFLYERIMGAHPKSVAVATLLHKPGKAKLDFSVDFIGFEIPHKFVVGYGLDFNQKMRHLDEIYYIPDGSDI
;
A
#
# COMPACT_ATOMS: atom_id res chain seq x y z
N MET A 1 22.71 18.91 10.53
CA MET A 1 21.95 17.79 9.94
C MET A 1 22.81 17.17 8.85
N LYS A 2 23.33 15.95 9.04
CA LYS A 2 24.08 15.25 7.98
C LYS A 2 23.09 14.93 6.86
N ASP A 3 23.43 15.31 5.67
CA ASP A 3 22.65 15.22 4.44
C ASP A 3 22.46 13.75 4.02
N SER A 4 21.50 13.07 4.67
CA SER A 4 21.18 11.66 4.38
C SER A 4 20.53 11.46 2.99
N THR A 5 20.20 12.55 2.30
CA THR A 5 19.60 12.49 0.95
C THR A 5 20.63 12.34 -0.16
N ARG A 6 21.92 12.63 0.10
CA ARG A 6 22.96 12.59 -0.94
C ARG A 6 23.24 11.21 -1.53
N LYS A 7 22.79 10.13 -0.90
CA LYS A 7 22.99 8.74 -1.35
C LYS A 7 21.76 8.11 -2.01
N LEU A 8 20.62 8.83 -2.04
CA LEU A 8 19.40 8.31 -2.65
C LEU A 8 19.45 8.48 -4.17
N LYS A 9 18.94 7.48 -4.88
CA LYS A 9 18.69 7.57 -6.32
C LYS A 9 17.21 7.57 -6.58
N LYS A 10 16.75 8.51 -7.40
CA LYS A 10 15.34 8.60 -7.80
C LYS A 10 14.93 7.36 -8.57
N LEU A 11 13.80 6.78 -8.19
CA LEU A 11 13.15 5.67 -8.88
C LEU A 11 11.89 6.15 -9.61
N LEU A 12 11.05 6.94 -8.96
CA LEU A 12 9.82 7.51 -9.53
C LEU A 12 9.73 8.98 -9.14
N SER A 13 9.42 9.82 -10.11
CA SER A 13 9.16 11.25 -9.90
C SER A 13 7.74 11.49 -9.38
N GLN A 14 7.54 12.63 -8.73
CA GLN A 14 6.23 13.09 -8.28
C GLN A 14 5.18 13.09 -9.41
N LYS A 15 5.60 13.51 -10.63
CA LYS A 15 4.71 13.55 -11.79
C LYS A 15 4.26 12.16 -12.21
N GLU A 16 5.17 11.19 -12.30
CA GLU A 16 4.83 9.79 -12.65
C GLU A 16 3.88 9.20 -11.63
N ILE A 17 4.13 9.43 -10.34
CA ILE A 17 3.27 8.97 -9.25
C ILE A 17 1.87 9.57 -9.39
N LYS A 18 1.78 10.89 -9.54
CA LYS A 18 0.51 11.61 -9.69
C LYS A 18 -0.29 11.09 -10.87
N ASP A 19 0.30 11.01 -12.06
CA ASP A 19 -0.37 10.56 -13.28
C ASP A 19 -0.90 9.13 -13.11
N ARG A 20 -0.13 8.24 -12.47
CA ARG A 20 -0.51 6.86 -12.21
C ARG A 20 -1.65 6.75 -11.20
N VAL A 21 -1.59 7.49 -10.09
CA VAL A 21 -2.62 7.49 -9.04
C VAL A 21 -3.95 8.01 -9.60
N GLU A 22 -3.93 9.07 -10.41
CA GLU A 22 -5.12 9.58 -11.10
C GLU A 22 -5.72 8.53 -12.05
N ALA A 23 -4.90 7.81 -12.80
CA ALA A 23 -5.36 6.75 -13.68
C ALA A 23 -5.98 5.58 -12.89
N MET A 24 -5.39 5.22 -11.75
CA MET A 24 -5.95 4.19 -10.85
C MET A 24 -7.29 4.62 -10.27
N GLY A 25 -7.42 5.85 -9.78
CA GLY A 25 -8.68 6.38 -9.24
C GLY A 25 -9.81 6.37 -10.27
N LYS A 26 -9.51 6.76 -11.51
CA LYS A 26 -10.47 6.69 -12.63
C LYS A 26 -10.90 5.24 -12.92
N LYS A 27 -9.96 4.30 -12.97
CA LYS A 27 -10.26 2.87 -13.19
C LYS A 27 -11.14 2.32 -12.08
N ILE A 28 -10.84 2.63 -10.81
CA ILE A 28 -11.65 2.23 -9.65
C ILE A 28 -13.06 2.84 -9.76
N SER A 29 -13.18 4.12 -10.08
CA SER A 29 -14.46 4.80 -10.21
C SER A 29 -15.36 4.18 -11.27
N VAL A 30 -14.80 3.74 -12.39
CA VAL A 30 -15.54 3.04 -13.44
C VAL A 30 -16.01 1.66 -12.96
N GLN A 31 -15.10 0.88 -12.33
CA GLN A 31 -15.40 -0.47 -11.86
C GLN A 31 -16.46 -0.50 -10.75
N TYR A 32 -16.47 0.51 -9.89
CA TYR A 32 -17.36 0.63 -8.74
C TYR A 32 -18.45 1.70 -8.91
N SER A 33 -18.77 2.08 -10.14
CA SER A 33 -19.72 3.18 -10.46
C SER A 33 -21.11 3.05 -9.86
N ASN A 34 -21.55 1.81 -9.56
CA ASN A 34 -22.86 1.51 -8.98
C ASN A 34 -22.74 0.97 -7.55
N SER A 35 -21.65 1.25 -6.86
CA SER A 35 -21.44 0.82 -5.47
C SER A 35 -20.80 1.94 -4.66
N ASN A 36 -20.83 1.78 -3.34
CA ASN A 36 -20.16 2.67 -2.39
C ASN A 36 -19.07 1.84 -1.68
N PRO A 37 -17.88 1.67 -2.27
CA PRO A 37 -16.84 0.82 -1.72
C PRO A 37 -16.23 1.43 -0.45
N ILE A 38 -15.73 0.56 0.43
CA ILE A 38 -14.97 0.96 1.60
C ILE A 38 -13.48 0.80 1.28
N PHE A 39 -12.73 1.90 1.33
CA PHE A 39 -11.28 1.89 1.20
C PHE A 39 -10.65 1.65 2.57
N ILE A 40 -9.80 0.65 2.69
CA ILE A 40 -9.07 0.31 3.91
C ILE A 40 -7.59 0.54 3.69
N GLY A 41 -7.08 1.67 4.21
CA GLY A 41 -5.66 2.03 4.13
C GLY A 41 -4.81 1.28 5.14
N VAL A 42 -3.71 0.68 4.70
CA VAL A 42 -2.77 -0.02 5.58
C VAL A 42 -1.72 0.93 6.14
N LEU A 43 -1.81 1.22 7.42
CA LEU A 43 -0.92 2.18 8.09
C LEU A 43 0.43 1.54 8.49
N ASN A 44 1.53 2.31 8.44
CA ASN A 44 1.57 3.75 8.18
C ASN A 44 1.87 4.08 6.70
N GLY A 45 2.48 3.21 5.92
CA GLY A 45 3.11 3.52 4.63
C GLY A 45 2.14 4.05 3.58
N SER A 46 0.90 3.54 3.56
CA SER A 46 -0.08 3.88 2.52
C SER A 46 -0.74 5.26 2.68
N PHE A 47 -0.50 6.02 3.77
CA PHE A 47 -1.31 7.20 4.11
C PHE A 47 -1.29 8.31 3.03
N ILE A 48 -0.15 8.56 2.38
CA ILE A 48 -0.05 9.54 1.30
C ILE A 48 -0.74 9.00 0.05
N PHE A 49 -0.41 7.77 -0.35
CA PHE A 49 -1.03 7.12 -1.49
C PHE A 49 -2.56 7.06 -1.35
N MET A 50 -3.05 6.66 -0.18
CA MET A 50 -4.49 6.63 0.14
C MET A 50 -5.14 8.01 -0.06
N ALA A 51 -4.51 9.06 0.47
CA ALA A 51 -5.04 10.42 0.36
C ALA A 51 -5.11 10.91 -1.09
N ASP A 52 -4.10 10.62 -1.90
CA ASP A 52 -4.07 11.04 -3.31
C ASP A 52 -5.01 10.19 -4.17
N LEU A 53 -5.10 8.87 -3.88
CA LEU A 53 -6.03 7.97 -4.55
C LEU A 53 -7.48 8.41 -4.33
N LEU A 54 -7.87 8.69 -3.10
CA LEU A 54 -9.23 9.15 -2.77
C LEU A 54 -9.59 10.46 -3.47
N ARG A 55 -8.64 11.39 -3.59
CA ARG A 55 -8.87 12.64 -4.34
C ARG A 55 -9.06 12.44 -5.84
N SER A 56 -8.63 11.30 -6.37
CA SER A 56 -8.82 10.95 -7.80
C SER A 56 -10.02 10.05 -8.06
N VAL A 57 -10.69 9.55 -7.03
CA VAL A 57 -11.95 8.79 -7.11
C VAL A 57 -13.13 9.77 -7.25
N THR A 58 -14.09 9.45 -8.15
CA THR A 58 -15.23 10.32 -8.46
C THR A 58 -16.59 9.73 -8.04
N ILE A 59 -16.58 8.62 -7.32
CA ILE A 59 -17.76 7.95 -6.76
C ILE A 59 -17.78 8.15 -5.25
N ASP A 60 -18.96 8.00 -4.64
CA ASP A 60 -19.08 7.97 -3.19
C ASP A 60 -18.33 6.76 -2.62
N CYS A 61 -17.64 6.96 -1.51
CA CYS A 61 -16.85 5.92 -0.85
C CYS A 61 -16.72 6.19 0.65
N GLU A 62 -16.49 5.13 1.40
CA GLU A 62 -16.14 5.20 2.82
C GLU A 62 -14.66 4.91 3.02
N VAL A 63 -14.10 5.31 4.15
CA VAL A 63 -12.67 5.19 4.45
C VAL A 63 -12.47 4.69 5.86
N ASP A 64 -11.63 3.68 6.02
CA ASP A 64 -11.10 3.25 7.31
C ASP A 64 -9.62 2.87 7.17
N PHE A 65 -8.99 2.58 8.29
CA PHE A 65 -7.58 2.23 8.35
C PHE A 65 -7.35 0.99 9.21
N ILE A 66 -6.42 0.17 8.77
CA ILE A 66 -5.93 -1.00 9.51
C ILE A 66 -4.42 -0.85 9.73
N LYS A 67 -3.90 -1.38 10.83
CA LYS A 67 -2.46 -1.34 11.11
C LYS A 67 -1.96 -2.69 11.54
N VAL A 68 -0.95 -3.16 10.85
CA VAL A 68 -0.22 -4.39 11.18
C VAL A 68 1.26 -4.12 11.39
N ARG A 69 1.93 -5.02 12.07
CA ARG A 69 3.39 -5.05 12.22
C ARG A 69 3.87 -6.48 11.96
N SER A 70 4.84 -6.62 11.07
CA SER A 70 5.59 -7.87 10.90
C SER A 70 6.74 -7.93 11.91
N TYR A 71 6.91 -9.08 12.54
CA TYR A 71 8.06 -9.36 13.40
C TYR A 71 9.04 -10.24 12.63
N SER A 72 10.20 -9.69 12.30
CA SER A 72 11.35 -10.43 11.80
C SER A 72 12.31 -10.72 12.95
N GLY A 73 12.05 -11.77 13.74
CA GLY A 73 12.97 -12.22 14.79
C GLY A 73 13.65 -13.51 14.36
N LYS A 74 14.89 -13.77 14.87
CA LYS A 74 15.69 -14.99 14.57
C LYS A 74 14.99 -16.34 14.91
N LYS A 75 13.78 -16.33 15.48
CA LYS A 75 13.01 -17.49 15.87
C LYS A 75 11.51 -17.44 15.52
N SER A 76 11.01 -16.42 14.86
CA SER A 76 9.59 -16.32 14.45
C SER A 76 9.49 -16.11 12.93
N SER A 77 9.15 -17.16 12.22
CA SER A 77 8.78 -17.14 10.81
C SER A 77 7.55 -16.24 10.60
N GLY A 78 7.75 -14.95 10.26
CA GLY A 78 6.71 -14.16 9.63
C GLY A 78 5.41 -13.91 10.42
N THR A 79 5.47 -13.77 11.76
CA THR A 79 4.27 -13.47 12.55
C THR A 79 3.83 -12.04 12.30
N ILE A 80 2.58 -11.86 11.86
CA ILE A 80 1.93 -10.55 11.72
C ILE A 80 1.09 -10.28 12.97
N LYS A 81 1.25 -9.10 13.57
CA LYS A 81 0.43 -8.63 14.67
C LYS A 81 -0.48 -7.49 14.21
N LEU A 82 -1.77 -7.64 14.44
CA LEU A 82 -2.74 -6.57 14.27
C LEU A 82 -2.60 -5.56 15.41
N LEU A 83 -2.37 -4.29 15.08
CA LEU A 83 -2.22 -3.20 16.05
C LEU A 83 -3.45 -2.28 16.10
N LYS A 84 -4.14 -2.08 14.97
CA LYS A 84 -5.43 -1.41 14.86
C LYS A 84 -6.27 -2.20 13.87
N ASP A 85 -7.46 -2.58 14.28
CA ASP A 85 -8.46 -3.19 13.39
C ASP A 85 -9.34 -2.10 12.75
N ILE A 86 -10.10 -2.48 11.72
CA ILE A 86 -11.14 -1.62 11.14
C ILE A 86 -12.24 -1.35 12.16
N SER A 87 -12.90 -0.21 12.01
CA SER A 87 -14.01 0.22 12.88
C SER A 87 -15.36 0.10 12.18
N CYS A 88 -15.38 0.13 10.84
CA CYS A 88 -16.58 0.03 10.03
C CYS A 88 -17.07 -1.42 9.87
N ASP A 89 -18.39 -1.60 9.70
CA ASP A 89 -18.97 -2.88 9.30
C ASP A 89 -18.81 -3.06 7.78
N ILE A 90 -18.08 -4.10 7.39
CA ILE A 90 -17.78 -4.41 5.99
C ILE A 90 -18.61 -5.59 5.44
N ARG A 91 -19.50 -6.17 6.23
CA ARG A 91 -20.33 -7.30 5.81
C ARG A 91 -21.21 -6.92 4.62
N GLY A 92 -21.13 -7.70 3.54
CA GLY A 92 -21.88 -7.48 2.31
C GLY A 92 -21.46 -6.23 1.52
N ARG A 93 -20.35 -5.57 1.88
CA ARG A 93 -19.82 -4.37 1.24
C ARG A 93 -18.69 -4.71 0.26
N ASP A 94 -18.53 -3.88 -0.75
CA ASP A 94 -17.36 -3.92 -1.60
C ASP A 94 -16.19 -3.24 -0.85
N VAL A 95 -15.04 -3.91 -0.72
CA VAL A 95 -13.87 -3.45 0.03
C VAL A 95 -12.66 -3.34 -0.89
N ILE A 96 -11.90 -2.26 -0.75
CA ILE A 96 -10.63 -2.05 -1.47
C ILE A 96 -9.52 -1.85 -0.43
N ILE A 97 -8.61 -2.82 -0.30
CA ILE A 97 -7.43 -2.70 0.55
C ILE A 97 -6.39 -1.86 -0.20
N VAL A 98 -5.89 -0.81 0.45
CA VAL A 98 -4.90 0.12 -0.13
C VAL A 98 -3.57 -0.02 0.59
N GLU A 99 -2.55 -0.49 -0.14
CA GLU A 99 -1.20 -0.77 0.36
C GLU A 99 -0.16 0.10 -0.36
N ASP A 100 0.88 0.54 0.33
CA ASP A 100 1.98 1.28 -0.30
C ASP A 100 2.87 0.38 -1.15
N ILE A 101 3.21 -0.81 -0.63
CA ILE A 101 4.09 -1.76 -1.31
C ILE A 101 3.75 -3.21 -0.98
N ILE A 102 3.69 -4.05 -2.01
CA ILE A 102 3.67 -5.51 -1.87
C ILE A 102 5.07 -6.05 -2.20
N ASP A 103 5.81 -6.48 -1.18
CA ASP A 103 7.14 -7.11 -1.31
C ASP A 103 7.04 -8.63 -1.17
N THR A 104 6.99 -9.15 0.05
CA THR A 104 6.88 -10.61 0.32
C THR A 104 5.44 -11.11 0.27
N GLY A 105 4.48 -10.23 0.35
CA GLY A 105 3.06 -10.56 0.39
C GLY A 105 2.51 -11.00 1.74
N LEU A 106 3.35 -11.16 2.78
CA LEU A 106 2.90 -11.66 4.08
C LEU A 106 1.84 -10.78 4.73
N SER A 107 2.07 -9.46 4.76
CA SER A 107 1.12 -8.51 5.36
C SER A 107 -0.20 -8.49 4.62
N ILE A 108 -0.16 -8.37 3.29
CA ILE A 108 -1.37 -8.29 2.49
C ILE A 108 -2.16 -9.61 2.51
N LYS A 109 -1.50 -10.77 2.55
CA LYS A 109 -2.15 -12.07 2.69
C LYS A 109 -2.92 -12.15 4.02
N PHE A 110 -2.28 -11.81 5.13
CA PHE A 110 -2.91 -11.76 6.45
C PHE A 110 -4.13 -10.82 6.46
N LEU A 111 -3.98 -9.63 5.88
CA LEU A 111 -5.05 -8.63 5.82
C LEU A 111 -6.21 -9.09 4.95
N TYR A 112 -5.92 -9.67 3.78
CA TYR A 112 -6.93 -10.22 2.89
C TYR A 112 -7.76 -11.30 3.56
N GLU A 113 -7.11 -12.27 4.22
CA GLU A 113 -7.79 -13.33 4.99
C GLU A 113 -8.63 -12.74 6.14
N ARG A 114 -8.09 -11.74 6.86
CA ARG A 114 -8.79 -11.05 7.96
C ARG A 114 -10.06 -10.34 7.47
N ILE A 115 -9.99 -9.64 6.33
CA ILE A 115 -11.11 -8.93 5.72
C ILE A 115 -12.14 -9.92 5.18
N MET A 116 -11.71 -10.96 4.46
CA MET A 116 -12.61 -12.02 3.95
C MET A 116 -13.37 -12.72 5.06
N GLY A 117 -12.75 -12.90 6.24
CA GLY A 117 -13.41 -13.48 7.42
C GLY A 117 -14.59 -12.67 7.97
N ALA A 118 -14.74 -11.40 7.59
CA ALA A 118 -15.89 -10.56 7.94
C ALA A 118 -17.02 -10.60 6.89
N HIS A 119 -16.95 -11.48 5.90
CA HIS A 119 -17.94 -11.72 4.86
C HIS A 119 -18.32 -10.47 4.05
N PRO A 120 -17.35 -9.75 3.45
CA PRO A 120 -17.65 -8.68 2.50
C PRO A 120 -18.31 -9.25 1.23
N LYS A 121 -18.91 -8.38 0.42
CA LYS A 121 -19.44 -8.76 -0.90
C LYS A 121 -18.29 -9.03 -1.89
N SER A 122 -17.25 -8.19 -1.85
CA SER A 122 -16.03 -8.37 -2.64
C SER A 122 -14.84 -7.75 -1.92
N VAL A 123 -13.63 -8.23 -2.24
CA VAL A 123 -12.37 -7.63 -1.80
C VAL A 123 -11.47 -7.44 -3.02
N ALA A 124 -11.01 -6.21 -3.24
CA ALA A 124 -9.99 -5.87 -4.20
C ALA A 124 -8.74 -5.34 -3.49
N VAL A 125 -7.58 -5.46 -4.13
CA VAL A 125 -6.31 -4.94 -3.62
C VAL A 125 -5.75 -3.90 -4.58
N ALA A 126 -5.50 -2.69 -4.05
CA ALA A 126 -4.81 -1.61 -4.73
C ALA A 126 -3.44 -1.39 -4.06
N THR A 127 -2.36 -1.44 -4.83
CA THR A 127 -1.01 -1.15 -4.32
C THR A 127 -0.32 -0.13 -5.22
N LEU A 128 0.43 0.79 -4.61
CA LEU A 128 1.24 1.72 -5.39
C LEU A 128 2.44 1.00 -6.00
N LEU A 129 3.14 0.19 -5.19
CA LEU A 129 4.33 -0.53 -5.62
C LEU A 129 4.15 -2.05 -5.47
N HIS A 130 4.58 -2.78 -6.49
CA HIS A 130 4.61 -4.24 -6.48
C HIS A 130 6.01 -4.74 -6.86
N LYS A 131 6.55 -5.68 -6.08
CA LYS A 131 7.78 -6.40 -6.41
C LYS A 131 7.42 -7.80 -6.90
N PRO A 132 7.39 -8.03 -8.22
CA PRO A 132 6.97 -9.32 -8.77
C PRO A 132 7.92 -10.46 -8.39
N GLY A 133 7.38 -11.68 -8.27
CA GLY A 133 8.16 -12.90 -8.07
C GLY A 133 8.51 -13.25 -6.62
N LYS A 134 8.28 -12.36 -5.64
CA LYS A 134 8.48 -12.68 -4.21
C LYS A 134 7.19 -13.07 -3.49
N ALA A 135 6.10 -12.38 -3.77
CA ALA A 135 4.83 -12.64 -3.13
C ALA A 135 4.17 -13.89 -3.73
N LYS A 136 3.88 -14.88 -2.88
CA LYS A 136 3.00 -16.00 -3.23
C LYS A 136 1.61 -15.68 -2.68
N LEU A 137 0.75 -15.12 -3.52
CA LEU A 137 -0.61 -14.75 -3.19
C LEU A 137 -1.58 -15.75 -3.81
N ASP A 138 -2.63 -16.08 -3.08
CA ASP A 138 -3.72 -16.97 -3.52
C ASP A 138 -4.88 -16.14 -4.15
N PHE A 139 -4.66 -14.83 -4.33
CA PHE A 139 -5.58 -13.87 -4.92
C PHE A 139 -4.83 -12.90 -5.83
N SER A 140 -5.56 -12.21 -6.70
CA SER A 140 -5.00 -11.19 -7.60
C SER A 140 -4.82 -9.85 -6.89
N VAL A 141 -3.82 -9.08 -7.35
CA VAL A 141 -3.71 -7.64 -7.04
C VAL A 141 -4.40 -6.89 -8.19
N ASP A 142 -5.54 -6.24 -7.91
CA ASP A 142 -6.45 -5.74 -8.94
C ASP A 142 -5.97 -4.42 -9.57
N PHE A 143 -5.32 -3.59 -8.74
CA PHE A 143 -4.83 -2.29 -9.15
C PHE A 143 -3.37 -2.13 -8.74
N ILE A 144 -2.47 -2.21 -9.70
CA ILE A 144 -1.03 -2.03 -9.48
C ILE A 144 -0.60 -0.69 -10.09
N GLY A 145 0.01 0.14 -9.26
CA GLY A 145 0.62 1.40 -9.71
C GLY A 145 1.86 1.12 -10.55
N PHE A 146 2.90 0.60 -9.93
CA PHE A 146 4.17 0.32 -10.59
C PHE A 146 4.72 -1.03 -10.15
N GLU A 147 5.24 -1.79 -11.11
CA GLU A 147 6.15 -2.90 -10.82
C GLU A 147 7.56 -2.37 -10.67
N ILE A 148 8.23 -2.71 -9.59
CA ILE A 148 9.58 -2.22 -9.28
C ILE A 148 10.56 -3.36 -9.00
N PRO A 149 11.87 -3.14 -9.22
CA PRO A 149 12.89 -4.13 -8.87
C PRO A 149 12.99 -4.33 -7.34
N HIS A 150 13.65 -5.42 -6.93
CA HIS A 150 13.87 -5.77 -5.51
C HIS A 150 14.90 -4.86 -4.83
N LYS A 151 14.58 -3.57 -4.74
CA LYS A 151 15.38 -2.56 -4.04
C LYS A 151 14.66 -2.06 -2.81
N PHE A 152 15.41 -1.58 -1.82
CA PHE A 152 14.83 -0.89 -0.69
C PHE A 152 14.45 0.54 -1.12
N VAL A 153 13.19 0.91 -0.93
CA VAL A 153 12.63 2.18 -1.41
C VAL A 153 12.11 3.02 -0.25
N VAL A 154 12.18 4.33 -0.40
CA VAL A 154 11.72 5.33 0.57
C VAL A 154 11.03 6.49 -0.14
N GLY A 155 10.26 7.26 0.59
CA GLY A 155 9.51 8.41 0.09
C GLY A 155 8.05 8.06 -0.21
N TYR A 156 7.23 9.09 -0.35
CA TYR A 156 5.80 9.00 -0.63
C TYR A 156 5.05 8.05 0.34
N GLY A 157 5.34 8.19 1.64
CA GLY A 157 4.78 7.35 2.69
C GLY A 157 5.70 6.24 3.19
N LEU A 158 6.56 5.69 2.32
CA LEU A 158 7.55 4.66 2.67
C LEU A 158 8.69 5.25 3.50
N ASP A 159 9.23 4.46 4.43
CA ASP A 159 10.21 4.93 5.39
C ASP A 159 11.53 4.14 5.45
N PHE A 160 12.51 4.81 6.02
CA PHE A 160 13.68 4.21 6.64
C PHE A 160 13.78 4.68 8.09
N ASN A 161 13.65 3.77 9.05
CA ASN A 161 13.67 4.07 10.49
C ASN A 161 12.71 5.22 10.89
N GLN A 162 11.46 5.19 10.40
CA GLN A 162 10.39 6.19 10.58
C GLN A 162 10.67 7.57 9.97
N LYS A 163 11.70 7.70 9.13
CA LYS A 163 12.08 8.93 8.43
C LYS A 163 11.79 8.80 6.93
N MET A 164 11.88 9.92 6.21
CA MET A 164 11.76 10.01 4.74
C MET A 164 10.36 9.83 4.16
N ARG A 165 9.32 9.54 4.95
CA ARG A 165 7.95 9.40 4.45
C ARG A 165 7.42 10.65 3.75
N HIS A 166 7.93 11.83 4.12
CA HIS A 166 7.49 13.15 3.62
C HIS A 166 8.03 13.50 2.24
N LEU A 167 8.99 12.73 1.71
CA LEU A 167 9.49 12.98 0.36
C LEU A 167 8.35 12.76 -0.66
N ASP A 168 8.25 13.62 -1.63
CA ASP A 168 7.18 13.63 -2.66
C ASP A 168 7.47 12.70 -3.85
N GLU A 169 8.68 12.17 -3.90
CA GLU A 169 9.15 11.20 -4.90
C GLU A 169 9.53 9.87 -4.22
N ILE A 170 9.69 8.82 -5.02
CA ILE A 170 10.19 7.53 -4.52
C ILE A 170 11.65 7.36 -4.93
N TYR A 171 12.47 7.05 -3.96
CA TYR A 171 13.90 6.82 -4.10
C TYR A 171 14.27 5.41 -3.69
N TYR A 172 15.36 4.88 -4.21
CA TYR A 172 15.98 3.67 -3.70
C TYR A 172 17.35 3.96 -3.10
N ILE A 173 17.73 3.11 -2.14
CA ILE A 173 19.04 3.14 -1.50
C ILE A 173 19.94 2.21 -2.30
N PRO A 174 21.04 2.71 -2.91
CA PRO A 174 22.01 1.86 -3.61
C PRO A 174 22.69 0.89 -2.63
N ASP A 175 22.99 -0.33 -3.09
CA ASP A 175 23.68 -1.33 -2.30
C ASP A 175 25.06 -0.80 -1.85
N GLY A 176 25.43 -1.09 -0.59
CA GLY A 176 26.67 -0.62 0.01
C GLY A 176 26.66 0.85 0.48
N SER A 177 25.50 1.49 0.51
CA SER A 177 25.35 2.85 1.07
C SER A 177 25.03 2.76 2.57
N ASP A 178 25.91 3.27 3.44
CA ASP A 178 25.60 3.55 4.84
C ASP A 178 24.69 4.79 4.93
N ILE A 179 23.50 4.64 5.49
CA ILE A 179 22.53 5.72 5.76
C ILE A 179 22.32 5.85 7.26
#